data_c034e5d0d99a53de635d6f6c61a97b6d
#
_entry.id   c034e5d0d99a53de635d6f6c61a97b6d
#
_cell.length_a   1.000
_cell.length_b   1.000
_cell.length_c   1.000
_cell.angle_alpha   90.00
_cell.angle_beta   90.00
_cell.angle_gamma   90.00
#
_symmetry.space_group_name_H-M   'P 1'
#
loop_
_entity.id
_entity.type
_entity.pdbx_description
1 polymer ?
#
loop_
_entity_poly.entity_id
_entity_poly.type
_entity_poly.pdbx_seq_one_letter_code
_entity_poly.pdbx_strand_id
1 'polypeptide(L)'
;MKIITRFLSAVLALCLLTSLCLPARAAGTQDCGAKLLAITFDDGPGKYTGALLDGLAERGVHATFFVNGVNASGWPETLKRIVNEGHQLANHTYNHKNLNTCSAQTVAYEISAVQALITAAGGDENAYIRAPYGNANKTVKSVVTAPLIYWSVDPEDWKYRNAETVRSNIESGVFDGAIILVHDIYKTSVDGALAAIDDLMAEGYEFVTVKDLLLRRGVTPEAATVYYSAKNNGINLPADAVGEQAFDESQIETHWGYAAMKTCLDYGWMTLTDTGEWKPNAFVTLAEFAADLARFAGIHTLYPTDGASCFSDVDLTAADAPYLAWSADSGIVTGYDDGTFRPEKTLTREQMAVMLARYAARTGVTAQGQLAFTDAAKISGWAADGVAVCTGLGLVQGDARGRFLPQSRLTRAQIATILVRMAG
;
A
#
# COMPACT_ATOMS: atom_id res chain seq x y z
N MET A 1 68.34 24.95 -17.15
CA MET A 1 67.48 25.15 -15.97
C MET A 1 66.08 25.75 -16.29
N LYS A 2 65.54 25.50 -17.49
CA LYS A 2 64.19 26.01 -17.93
C LYS A 2 63.25 24.94 -18.52
N ILE A 3 63.64 23.66 -18.43
CA ILE A 3 62.84 22.56 -19.00
C ILE A 3 62.14 21.72 -17.90
N ILE A 4 62.63 21.75 -16.66
CA ILE A 4 62.10 20.94 -15.56
C ILE A 4 60.86 21.59 -14.91
N THR A 5 60.67 22.91 -15.06
CA THR A 5 59.55 23.65 -14.46
C THR A 5 58.23 23.53 -15.25
N ARG A 6 58.31 23.03 -16.51
CA ARG A 6 57.07 22.85 -17.33
C ARG A 6 56.42 21.47 -17.20
N PHE A 7 57.09 20.48 -16.65
CA PHE A 7 56.52 19.15 -16.45
C PHE A 7 55.82 19.01 -15.09
N LEU A 8 56.18 19.82 -14.07
CA LEU A 8 55.46 19.79 -12.77
C LEU A 8 54.13 20.51 -12.81
N SER A 9 53.93 21.49 -13.70
CA SER A 9 52.64 22.19 -13.81
C SER A 9 51.57 21.41 -14.59
N ALA A 10 51.98 20.46 -15.43
CA ALA A 10 51.04 19.64 -16.20
C ALA A 10 50.48 18.43 -15.40
N VAL A 11 51.27 17.92 -14.43
CA VAL A 11 50.82 16.81 -13.57
C VAL A 11 49.92 17.28 -12.44
N LEU A 12 50.08 18.52 -11.96
CA LEU A 12 49.19 19.09 -10.93
C LEU A 12 47.85 19.55 -11.48
N ALA A 13 47.74 19.84 -12.79
CA ALA A 13 46.47 20.20 -13.45
C ALA A 13 45.63 18.97 -13.84
N LEU A 14 46.21 17.77 -13.91
CA LEU A 14 45.51 16.54 -14.27
C LEU A 14 44.94 15.80 -13.04
N CYS A 15 45.39 16.11 -11.83
CA CYS A 15 44.83 15.56 -10.57
C CYS A 15 43.67 16.37 -10.00
N LEU A 16 43.31 17.53 -10.59
CA LEU A 16 42.22 18.39 -10.13
C LEU A 16 40.95 18.28 -10.98
N LEU A 17 40.88 17.37 -11.96
CA LEU A 17 39.75 17.22 -12.88
C LEU A 17 39.05 15.88 -12.77
N THR A 18 39.30 15.08 -11.73
CA THR A 18 38.52 13.87 -11.43
C THR A 18 37.83 13.90 -10.07
N SER A 19 37.54 15.09 -9.54
CA SER A 19 36.41 15.22 -8.63
C SER A 19 35.14 15.17 -9.49
N LEU A 20 34.74 13.95 -9.88
CA LEU A 20 33.36 13.70 -10.29
C LEU A 20 32.50 14.14 -9.11
N CYS A 21 31.95 15.36 -9.19
CA CYS A 21 30.75 15.70 -8.50
C CYS A 21 29.74 14.65 -8.90
N LEU A 22 29.52 13.64 -8.07
CA LEU A 22 28.23 12.96 -8.03
C LEU A 22 27.23 14.09 -7.82
N PRO A 23 26.27 14.27 -8.73
CA PRO A 23 25.24 15.26 -8.49
C PRO A 23 24.56 14.86 -7.18
N ALA A 24 24.60 15.73 -6.20
CA ALA A 24 23.70 15.64 -5.06
C ALA A 24 22.30 15.52 -5.67
N ARG A 25 21.72 14.33 -5.59
CA ARG A 25 20.35 14.08 -6.06
C ARG A 25 19.45 15.04 -5.30
N ALA A 26 18.95 16.04 -5.98
CA ALA A 26 18.08 17.05 -5.41
C ALA A 26 16.90 16.29 -4.76
N ALA A 27 16.69 16.49 -3.47
CA ALA A 27 15.48 16.07 -2.79
C ALA A 27 14.29 16.69 -3.54
N GLY A 28 13.48 15.86 -4.20
CA GLY A 28 12.24 16.34 -4.81
C GLY A 28 11.91 15.90 -6.23
N THR A 29 12.60 14.96 -6.85
CA THR A 29 12.10 14.35 -8.09
C THR A 29 11.22 13.16 -7.74
N GLN A 30 9.91 13.33 -7.94
CA GLN A 30 8.93 12.26 -7.93
C GLN A 30 9.36 11.20 -8.96
N ASP A 31 9.75 10.02 -8.49
CA ASP A 31 10.22 8.91 -9.34
C ASP A 31 8.99 8.11 -9.79
N CYS A 32 8.40 8.54 -10.91
CA CYS A 32 7.16 7.95 -11.44
C CYS A 32 7.39 6.65 -12.25
N GLY A 33 8.61 6.12 -12.30
CA GLY A 33 8.96 5.00 -13.18
C GLY A 33 9.53 3.75 -12.51
N ALA A 34 10.10 3.85 -11.31
CA ALA A 34 10.69 2.71 -10.62
C ALA A 34 9.62 1.94 -9.81
N LYS A 35 9.65 0.62 -9.88
CA LYS A 35 8.87 -0.23 -8.95
C LYS A 35 9.55 -0.23 -7.59
N LEU A 36 8.89 0.25 -6.55
CA LEU A 36 9.45 0.39 -5.20
C LEU A 36 8.81 -0.57 -4.22
N LEU A 37 9.62 -1.15 -3.32
CA LEU A 37 9.16 -1.94 -2.18
C LEU A 37 9.86 -1.47 -0.90
N ALA A 38 9.18 -1.56 0.23
CA ALA A 38 9.81 -1.46 1.54
C ALA A 38 9.69 -2.79 2.28
N ILE A 39 10.82 -3.47 2.49
CA ILE A 39 10.84 -4.62 3.38
C ILE A 39 11.12 -4.16 4.80
N THR A 40 10.37 -4.70 5.76
CA THR A 40 10.43 -4.29 7.16
C THR A 40 10.59 -5.49 8.07
N PHE A 41 11.34 -5.30 9.16
CA PHE A 41 11.64 -6.35 10.13
C PHE A 41 11.22 -5.93 11.53
N ASP A 42 10.36 -6.73 12.15
CA ASP A 42 9.80 -6.49 13.46
C ASP A 42 10.49 -7.35 14.54
N ASP A 43 10.33 -6.94 15.80
CA ASP A 43 10.75 -7.61 17.02
C ASP A 43 12.26 -7.65 17.29
N GLY A 44 13.09 -7.31 16.33
CA GLY A 44 14.54 -7.29 16.52
C GLY A 44 15.05 -6.19 17.49
N PRO A 45 16.37 -6.07 17.60
CA PRO A 45 17.40 -6.97 17.10
C PRO A 45 17.44 -8.32 17.80
N GLY A 46 17.90 -9.35 17.08
CA GLY A 46 18.07 -10.70 17.61
C GLY A 46 19.30 -11.40 17.04
N LYS A 47 19.40 -12.68 17.32
CA LYS A 47 20.53 -13.53 16.91
C LYS A 47 20.84 -13.48 15.40
N TYR A 48 19.83 -13.26 14.58
CA TYR A 48 19.97 -13.34 13.11
C TYR A 48 20.04 -11.97 12.43
N THR A 49 19.82 -10.87 13.18
CA THR A 49 19.85 -9.50 12.64
C THR A 49 21.21 -9.15 12.00
N GLY A 50 22.33 -9.60 12.61
CA GLY A 50 23.65 -9.38 12.06
C GLY A 50 23.84 -10.02 10.67
N ALA A 51 23.42 -11.28 10.52
CA ALA A 51 23.48 -11.98 9.23
C ALA A 51 22.51 -11.38 8.18
N LEU A 52 21.35 -10.87 8.63
CA LEU A 52 20.43 -10.13 7.76
C LEU A 52 21.08 -8.84 7.24
N LEU A 53 21.72 -8.06 8.09
CA LEU A 53 22.44 -6.83 7.69
C LEU A 53 23.55 -7.13 6.68
N ASP A 54 24.35 -8.20 6.90
CA ASP A 54 25.35 -8.64 5.92
C ASP A 54 24.70 -8.96 4.57
N GLY A 55 23.60 -9.74 4.57
CA GLY A 55 22.88 -10.10 3.36
C GLY A 55 22.23 -8.92 2.64
N LEU A 56 21.72 -7.92 3.36
CA LEU A 56 21.19 -6.69 2.76
C LEU A 56 22.32 -5.84 2.14
N ALA A 57 23.46 -5.73 2.83
CA ALA A 57 24.64 -5.01 2.32
C ALA A 57 25.20 -5.64 1.04
N GLU A 58 25.27 -6.98 0.95
CA GLU A 58 25.70 -7.70 -0.27
C GLU A 58 24.82 -7.37 -1.48
N ARG A 59 23.54 -7.03 -1.25
CA ARG A 59 22.53 -6.71 -2.29
C ARG A 59 22.38 -5.21 -2.54
N GLY A 60 23.02 -4.36 -1.71
CA GLY A 60 22.86 -2.91 -1.76
C GLY A 60 21.43 -2.47 -1.43
N VAL A 61 20.72 -3.21 -0.57
CA VAL A 61 19.32 -3.00 -0.20
C VAL A 61 19.23 -2.32 1.15
N HIS A 62 18.34 -1.30 1.25
CA HIS A 62 17.99 -0.67 2.51
C HIS A 62 16.60 -1.15 2.98
N ALA A 63 16.45 -1.35 4.29
CA ALA A 63 15.25 -1.84 4.94
C ALA A 63 14.83 -0.97 6.13
N THR A 64 13.67 -1.23 6.71
CA THR A 64 13.21 -0.58 7.95
C THR A 64 13.09 -1.62 9.07
N PHE A 65 13.69 -1.32 10.21
CA PHE A 65 13.70 -2.19 11.39
C PHE A 65 12.84 -1.59 12.49
N PHE A 66 11.70 -2.21 12.78
CA PHE A 66 10.82 -1.85 13.90
C PHE A 66 11.25 -2.63 15.15
N VAL A 67 12.11 -2.01 15.92
CA VAL A 67 12.74 -2.68 17.07
C VAL A 67 11.90 -2.60 18.34
N ASN A 68 11.83 -3.68 19.09
CA ASN A 68 11.24 -3.66 20.40
C ASN A 68 12.27 -3.41 21.51
N GLY A 69 11.86 -2.67 22.55
CA GLY A 69 12.80 -2.13 23.52
C GLY A 69 13.50 -3.20 24.37
N VAL A 70 12.80 -4.30 24.69
CA VAL A 70 13.38 -5.41 25.47
C VAL A 70 14.57 -6.01 24.75
N ASN A 71 14.44 -6.25 23.45
CA ASN A 71 15.53 -6.78 22.63
C ASN A 71 16.57 -5.69 22.33
N ALA A 72 16.14 -4.52 21.89
CA ALA A 72 17.01 -3.41 21.51
C ALA A 72 18.00 -2.99 22.61
N SER A 73 17.59 -3.02 23.88
CA SER A 73 18.46 -2.67 25.01
C SER A 73 19.68 -3.59 25.18
N GLY A 74 19.58 -4.84 24.70
CA GLY A 74 20.68 -5.81 24.72
C GLY A 74 21.63 -5.73 23.51
N TRP A 75 21.31 -4.94 22.47
CA TRP A 75 22.01 -4.92 21.20
C TRP A 75 22.38 -3.49 20.70
N PRO A 76 22.96 -2.60 21.53
CA PRO A 76 23.19 -1.21 21.16
C PRO A 76 24.09 -1.04 19.94
N GLU A 77 25.09 -1.91 19.75
CA GLU A 77 25.98 -1.86 18.59
C GLU A 77 25.27 -2.29 17.29
N THR A 78 24.30 -3.21 17.37
CA THR A 78 23.47 -3.58 16.23
C THR A 78 22.52 -2.44 15.84
N LEU A 79 21.96 -1.70 16.79
CA LEU A 79 21.16 -0.51 16.48
C LEU A 79 21.98 0.55 15.74
N LYS A 80 23.21 0.82 16.19
CA LYS A 80 24.13 1.74 15.48
C LYS A 80 24.47 1.23 14.09
N ARG A 81 24.66 -0.08 13.95
CA ARG A 81 24.95 -0.70 12.67
C ARG A 81 23.79 -0.49 11.68
N ILE A 82 22.54 -0.73 12.12
CA ILE A 82 21.32 -0.47 11.32
C ILE A 82 21.34 0.96 10.77
N VAL A 83 21.58 1.95 11.62
CA VAL A 83 21.61 3.37 11.21
C VAL A 83 22.78 3.66 10.28
N ASN A 84 23.99 3.22 10.63
CA ASN A 84 25.22 3.53 9.88
C ASN A 84 25.26 2.87 8.48
N GLU A 85 24.57 1.76 8.28
CA GLU A 85 24.43 1.07 6.99
C GLU A 85 23.26 1.62 6.14
N GLY A 86 22.60 2.72 6.59
CA GLY A 86 21.58 3.42 5.82
C GLY A 86 20.18 2.84 5.92
N HIS A 87 19.95 1.90 6.84
CA HIS A 87 18.62 1.39 7.14
C HIS A 87 17.85 2.35 8.02
N GLN A 88 16.52 2.30 7.96
CA GLN A 88 15.67 3.05 8.86
C GLN A 88 15.45 2.29 10.16
N LEU A 89 15.79 2.92 11.31
CA LEU A 89 15.46 2.39 12.63
C LEU A 89 14.14 2.99 13.10
N ALA A 90 13.20 2.14 13.50
CA ALA A 90 11.81 2.48 13.82
C ALA A 90 11.35 1.79 15.11
N ASN A 91 10.22 2.19 15.65
CA ASN A 91 9.77 1.91 17.01
C ASN A 91 8.66 0.84 17.00
N HIS A 92 8.88 -0.29 17.71
CA HIS A 92 7.90 -1.37 17.90
C HIS A 92 7.46 -1.55 19.35
N THR A 93 7.44 -0.46 20.13
CA THR A 93 7.15 -0.41 21.57
C THR A 93 8.18 -1.16 22.44
N TYR A 94 8.17 -0.90 23.74
CA TYR A 94 9.20 -1.44 24.62
C TYR A 94 8.98 -2.91 24.96
N ASN A 95 7.75 -3.28 25.37
CA ASN A 95 7.39 -4.64 25.83
C ASN A 95 6.48 -5.39 24.86
N HIS A 96 6.31 -4.93 23.64
CA HIS A 96 5.42 -5.54 22.64
C HIS A 96 3.98 -5.76 23.14
N LYS A 97 3.43 -4.79 23.90
CA LYS A 97 2.07 -4.86 24.43
C LYS A 97 1.02 -4.56 23.37
N ASN A 98 -0.15 -5.18 23.47
CA ASN A 98 -1.32 -4.71 22.74
C ASN A 98 -1.72 -3.32 23.29
N LEU A 99 -1.38 -2.27 22.55
CA LEU A 99 -1.58 -0.89 22.98
C LEU A 99 -3.05 -0.53 23.17
N ASN A 100 -3.98 -1.21 22.49
CA ASN A 100 -5.41 -0.97 22.65
C ASN A 100 -5.95 -1.29 24.05
N THR A 101 -5.23 -2.10 24.82
CA THR A 101 -5.56 -2.43 26.21
C THR A 101 -4.82 -1.58 27.23
N CYS A 102 -4.01 -0.63 26.79
CA CYS A 102 -3.14 0.17 27.64
C CYS A 102 -3.74 1.55 27.95
N SER A 103 -3.38 2.12 29.10
CA SER A 103 -3.63 3.51 29.40
C SER A 103 -2.77 4.43 28.54
N ALA A 104 -3.16 5.67 28.32
CA ALA A 104 -2.37 6.67 27.59
C ALA A 104 -0.95 6.83 28.19
N GLN A 105 -0.82 6.79 29.51
CA GLN A 105 0.48 6.85 30.18
C GLN A 105 1.36 5.63 29.85
N THR A 106 0.78 4.44 29.81
CA THR A 106 1.50 3.22 29.40
C THR A 106 1.92 3.30 27.95
N VAL A 107 1.05 3.73 27.06
CA VAL A 107 1.36 3.94 25.62
C VAL A 107 2.53 4.92 25.48
N ALA A 108 2.48 6.06 26.16
CA ALA A 108 3.57 7.04 26.14
C ALA A 108 4.91 6.45 26.58
N TYR A 109 4.92 5.65 27.66
CA TYR A 109 6.12 4.96 28.13
C TYR A 109 6.64 3.94 27.12
N GLU A 110 5.78 3.07 26.60
CA GLU A 110 6.14 2.04 25.61
C GLU A 110 6.83 2.63 24.37
N ILE A 111 6.40 3.82 23.94
CA ILE A 111 6.97 4.52 22.80
C ILE A 111 8.24 5.29 23.17
N SER A 112 8.20 6.12 24.23
CA SER A 112 9.31 6.99 24.57
C SER A 112 10.57 6.21 25.01
N ALA A 113 10.40 5.06 25.66
CA ALA A 113 11.52 4.23 26.08
C ALA A 113 12.31 3.66 24.88
N VAL A 114 11.64 3.27 23.80
CA VAL A 114 12.30 2.82 22.56
C VAL A 114 12.86 4.00 21.78
N GLN A 115 12.13 5.13 21.74
CA GLN A 115 12.64 6.34 21.10
C GLN A 115 13.99 6.77 21.67
N ALA A 116 14.17 6.67 22.98
CA ALA A 116 15.46 6.97 23.61
C ALA A 116 16.60 6.07 23.11
N LEU A 117 16.34 4.77 22.89
CA LEU A 117 17.31 3.83 22.33
C LEU A 117 17.64 4.15 20.86
N ILE A 118 16.62 4.51 20.07
CA ILE A 118 16.76 4.89 18.66
C ILE A 118 17.62 6.15 18.55
N THR A 119 17.33 7.17 19.34
CA THR A 119 18.10 8.43 19.36
C THR A 119 19.54 8.19 19.82
N ALA A 120 19.76 7.36 20.82
CA ALA A 120 21.11 6.99 21.30
C ALA A 120 21.93 6.23 20.24
N ALA A 121 21.28 5.54 19.32
CA ALA A 121 21.91 4.87 18.17
C ALA A 121 22.17 5.80 16.99
N GLY A 122 21.73 7.06 17.03
CA GLY A 122 21.82 8.04 15.93
C GLY A 122 20.65 7.98 14.94
N GLY A 123 19.57 7.29 15.28
CA GLY A 123 18.35 7.24 14.47
C GLY A 123 17.48 8.50 14.61
N ASP A 124 16.35 8.53 13.89
CA ASP A 124 15.46 9.68 13.84
C ASP A 124 14.92 10.06 15.23
N GLU A 125 14.89 11.36 15.54
CA GLU A 125 14.35 11.90 16.81
C GLU A 125 12.83 11.68 16.97
N ASN A 126 12.12 11.45 15.85
CA ASN A 126 10.71 11.10 15.81
C ASN A 126 10.53 9.88 14.89
N ALA A 127 11.00 8.73 15.35
CA ALA A 127 11.00 7.49 14.59
C ALA A 127 9.57 7.01 14.31
N TYR A 128 9.34 6.47 13.12
CA TYR A 128 8.06 5.87 12.75
C TYR A 128 7.71 4.74 13.72
N ILE A 129 6.42 4.54 13.95
CA ILE A 129 5.93 3.59 14.95
C ILE A 129 5.14 2.50 14.24
N ARG A 130 5.38 1.25 14.62
CA ARG A 130 4.47 0.13 14.34
C ARG A 130 3.90 -0.36 15.66
N ALA A 131 2.61 -0.19 15.85
CA ALA A 131 1.94 -0.75 17.03
C ALA A 131 1.87 -2.27 16.92
N PRO A 132 2.22 -3.03 17.98
CA PRO A 132 2.08 -4.49 17.98
C PRO A 132 0.68 -4.94 17.56
N TYR A 133 0.61 -6.02 16.80
CA TYR A 133 -0.64 -6.60 16.26
C TYR A 133 -1.41 -5.69 15.31
N GLY A 134 -0.83 -4.58 14.85
CA GLY A 134 -1.53 -3.59 14.03
C GLY A 134 -2.65 -2.84 14.80
N ASN A 135 -2.55 -2.71 16.11
CA ASN A 135 -3.61 -2.19 16.98
C ASN A 135 -3.33 -0.76 17.47
N ALA A 136 -4.04 0.24 16.92
CA ALA A 136 -3.93 1.65 17.34
C ALA A 136 -5.30 2.34 17.41
N ASN A 137 -5.96 2.24 18.57
CA ASN A 137 -7.23 2.91 18.86
C ASN A 137 -7.05 4.44 19.11
N LYS A 138 -8.15 5.14 19.42
CA LYS A 138 -8.15 6.59 19.73
C LYS A 138 -7.15 6.97 20.82
N THR A 139 -7.04 6.17 21.88
CA THR A 139 -6.11 6.42 22.98
C THR A 139 -4.67 6.38 22.46
N VAL A 140 -4.31 5.37 21.66
CA VAL A 140 -2.98 5.27 21.05
C VAL A 140 -2.73 6.47 20.13
N LYS A 141 -3.64 6.78 19.22
CA LYS A 141 -3.52 7.90 18.28
C LYS A 141 -3.43 9.28 18.97
N SER A 142 -4.03 9.45 20.15
CA SER A 142 -3.92 10.69 20.91
C SER A 142 -2.57 10.88 21.60
N VAL A 143 -1.75 9.84 21.70
CA VAL A 143 -0.45 9.86 22.37
C VAL A 143 0.71 9.90 21.36
N VAL A 144 0.57 9.23 20.19
CA VAL A 144 1.65 9.14 19.23
C VAL A 144 1.87 10.46 18.49
N THR A 145 3.14 10.82 18.31
CA THR A 145 3.58 12.04 17.62
C THR A 145 4.27 11.74 16.29
N ALA A 146 4.38 10.47 15.92
CA ALA A 146 5.01 9.99 14.70
C ALA A 146 4.00 9.25 13.81
N PRO A 147 4.32 9.04 12.53
CA PRO A 147 3.52 8.19 11.64
C PRO A 147 3.44 6.74 12.15
N LEU A 148 2.26 6.13 11.97
CA LEU A 148 2.01 4.73 12.26
C LEU A 148 2.17 3.92 10.98
N ILE A 149 3.08 2.95 10.96
CA ILE A 149 3.37 2.15 9.76
C ILE A 149 2.90 0.71 9.97
N TYR A 150 1.99 0.28 9.16
CA TYR A 150 1.55 -1.11 9.12
C TYR A 150 2.12 -1.79 7.88
N TRP A 151 1.47 -2.78 7.32
CA TRP A 151 1.95 -3.55 6.17
C TRP A 151 0.81 -3.88 5.21
N SER A 152 1.18 -4.11 3.98
CA SER A 152 0.28 -4.58 2.93
C SER A 152 0.58 -6.01 2.50
N VAL A 153 1.72 -6.55 2.92
CA VAL A 153 2.10 -7.95 2.67
C VAL A 153 2.54 -8.58 3.97
N ASP A 154 1.82 -9.62 4.38
CA ASP A 154 2.13 -10.45 5.55
C ASP A 154 2.42 -11.89 5.06
N PRO A 155 3.68 -12.32 5.02
CA PRO A 155 4.04 -13.68 4.63
C PRO A 155 3.74 -14.72 5.70
N GLU A 156 3.22 -14.34 6.87
CA GLU A 156 2.97 -15.19 8.03
C GLU A 156 4.23 -16.00 8.45
N ASP A 157 5.41 -15.40 8.35
CA ASP A 157 6.71 -16.01 8.62
C ASP A 157 6.84 -16.53 10.06
N TRP A 158 6.19 -15.84 11.00
CA TRP A 158 6.06 -16.22 12.42
C TRP A 158 5.29 -17.54 12.59
N LYS A 159 4.44 -17.92 11.65
CA LYS A 159 3.58 -19.09 11.68
C LYS A 159 4.21 -20.28 10.95
N TYR A 160 4.64 -20.07 9.69
CA TYR A 160 5.11 -21.17 8.84
C TYR A 160 6.52 -21.63 9.16
N ARG A 161 7.42 -20.78 9.61
CA ARG A 161 8.82 -21.11 9.96
C ARG A 161 9.54 -21.90 8.87
N ASN A 162 9.27 -21.59 7.62
CA ASN A 162 9.85 -22.22 6.45
C ASN A 162 10.28 -21.14 5.44
N ALA A 163 11.56 -21.12 5.05
CA ALA A 163 12.12 -20.06 4.22
C ALA A 163 11.47 -19.99 2.83
N GLU A 164 11.21 -21.14 2.20
CA GLU A 164 10.59 -21.18 0.87
C GLU A 164 9.13 -20.69 0.90
N THR A 165 8.38 -21.04 1.95
CA THR A 165 7.02 -20.52 2.16
C THR A 165 7.03 -19.01 2.37
N VAL A 166 7.96 -18.50 3.20
CA VAL A 166 8.11 -17.06 3.43
C VAL A 166 8.43 -16.34 2.13
N ARG A 167 9.41 -16.83 1.35
CA ARG A 167 9.76 -16.33 0.02
C ARG A 167 8.54 -16.26 -0.90
N SER A 168 7.88 -17.39 -1.12
CA SER A 168 6.71 -17.51 -2.02
C SER A 168 5.55 -16.60 -1.58
N ASN A 169 5.29 -16.48 -0.28
CA ASN A 169 4.23 -15.60 0.24
C ASN A 169 4.57 -14.11 0.04
N ILE A 170 5.85 -13.72 0.16
CA ILE A 170 6.29 -12.36 -0.19
C ILE A 170 6.06 -12.11 -1.68
N GLU A 171 6.62 -12.95 -2.56
CA GLU A 171 6.54 -12.80 -4.01
C GLU A 171 5.10 -12.70 -4.52
N SER A 172 4.22 -13.55 -3.98
CA SER A 172 2.81 -13.58 -4.40
C SER A 172 1.98 -12.40 -3.91
N GLY A 173 2.46 -11.70 -2.85
CA GLY A 173 1.73 -10.61 -2.22
C GLY A 173 2.18 -9.21 -2.65
N VAL A 174 3.37 -9.07 -3.27
CA VAL A 174 3.93 -7.74 -3.54
C VAL A 174 3.29 -7.04 -4.73
N PHE A 175 3.27 -5.73 -4.64
CA PHE A 175 2.90 -4.80 -5.71
C PHE A 175 3.75 -3.52 -5.54
N ASP A 176 3.83 -2.71 -6.57
CA ASP A 176 4.59 -1.45 -6.52
C ASP A 176 4.07 -0.52 -5.41
N GLY A 177 4.93 -0.21 -4.45
CA GLY A 177 4.62 0.57 -3.25
C GLY A 177 4.25 -0.25 -2.02
N ALA A 178 4.37 -1.58 -2.06
CA ALA A 178 4.05 -2.43 -0.91
C ALA A 178 5.04 -2.24 0.26
N ILE A 179 4.53 -2.41 1.47
CA ILE A 179 5.28 -2.53 2.73
C ILE A 179 5.13 -3.98 3.20
N ILE A 180 6.25 -4.68 3.33
CA ILE A 180 6.31 -6.11 3.64
C ILE A 180 6.68 -6.28 5.11
N LEU A 181 5.89 -7.06 5.87
CA LEU A 181 6.18 -7.46 7.25
C LEU A 181 7.01 -8.74 7.26
N VAL A 182 8.10 -8.76 8.00
CA VAL A 182 8.89 -9.96 8.33
C VAL A 182 9.43 -9.81 9.75
N HIS A 183 9.94 -10.87 10.37
CA HIS A 183 10.57 -10.83 11.70
C HIS A 183 12.01 -11.35 11.63
N ASP A 184 12.99 -10.54 12.04
CA ASP A 184 14.42 -10.89 11.98
C ASP A 184 14.92 -11.75 13.13
N ILE A 185 14.01 -12.12 14.03
CA ILE A 185 14.29 -13.03 15.16
C ILE A 185 14.26 -14.52 14.76
N TYR A 186 13.90 -14.84 13.52
CA TYR A 186 13.86 -16.21 13.00
C TYR A 186 14.76 -16.40 11.77
N LYS A 187 15.58 -17.46 11.80
CA LYS A 187 16.48 -17.77 10.67
C LYS A 187 15.73 -17.99 9.37
N THR A 188 14.62 -18.71 9.42
CA THR A 188 13.80 -19.02 8.23
C THR A 188 13.17 -17.78 7.61
N SER A 189 12.83 -16.78 8.42
CA SER A 189 12.32 -15.50 7.97
C SER A 189 13.41 -14.70 7.26
N VAL A 190 14.62 -14.66 7.84
CA VAL A 190 15.78 -13.99 7.24
C VAL A 190 16.16 -14.66 5.91
N ASP A 191 16.29 -15.98 5.89
CA ASP A 191 16.65 -16.73 4.68
C ASP A 191 15.59 -16.52 3.57
N GLY A 192 14.30 -16.59 3.90
CA GLY A 192 13.21 -16.41 2.95
C GLY A 192 13.11 -14.98 2.43
N ALA A 193 13.30 -13.99 3.29
CA ALA A 193 13.30 -12.58 2.91
C ALA A 193 14.46 -12.24 1.96
N LEU A 194 15.68 -12.69 2.25
CA LEU A 194 16.84 -12.45 1.38
C LEU A 194 16.68 -13.13 0.00
N ALA A 195 16.09 -14.33 -0.04
CA ALA A 195 15.78 -15.00 -1.30
C ALA A 195 14.71 -14.24 -2.11
N ALA A 196 13.62 -13.80 -1.46
CA ALA A 196 12.58 -12.99 -2.12
C ALA A 196 13.14 -11.66 -2.65
N ILE A 197 14.07 -11.03 -1.92
CA ILE A 197 14.75 -9.80 -2.39
C ILE A 197 15.48 -10.07 -3.69
N ASP A 198 16.23 -11.17 -3.81
CA ASP A 198 16.97 -11.51 -5.02
C ASP A 198 16.04 -11.64 -6.23
N ASP A 199 14.93 -12.35 -6.07
CA ASP A 199 13.96 -12.57 -7.16
C ASP A 199 13.24 -11.28 -7.56
N LEU A 200 12.77 -10.51 -6.59
CA LEU A 200 12.07 -9.26 -6.85
C LEU A 200 12.99 -8.17 -7.45
N MET A 201 14.26 -8.15 -7.07
CA MET A 201 15.25 -7.30 -7.75
C MET A 201 15.45 -7.71 -9.21
N ALA A 202 15.44 -9.01 -9.50
CA ALA A 202 15.49 -9.52 -10.88
C ALA A 202 14.24 -9.14 -11.69
N GLU A 203 13.10 -8.97 -11.04
CA GLU A 203 11.85 -8.46 -11.64
C GLU A 203 11.81 -6.93 -11.77
N GLY A 204 12.86 -6.24 -11.35
CA GLY A 204 13.03 -4.78 -11.49
C GLY A 204 12.45 -3.96 -10.34
N TYR A 205 12.21 -4.58 -9.18
CA TYR A 205 11.89 -3.84 -7.96
C TYR A 205 13.15 -3.25 -7.31
N GLU A 206 13.03 -2.04 -6.79
CA GLU A 206 14.03 -1.38 -5.95
C GLU A 206 13.54 -1.39 -4.50
N PHE A 207 14.37 -1.89 -3.58
CA PHE A 207 14.06 -1.88 -2.16
C PHE A 207 14.58 -0.62 -1.50
N VAL A 208 13.70 0.06 -0.75
CA VAL A 208 14.00 1.31 -0.06
C VAL A 208 13.45 1.26 1.37
N THR A 209 13.86 2.21 2.22
CA THR A 209 13.24 2.36 3.54
C THR A 209 11.78 2.79 3.41
N VAL A 210 10.95 2.55 4.44
CA VAL A 210 9.56 3.05 4.45
C VAL A 210 9.53 4.57 4.30
N LYS A 211 10.44 5.28 4.93
CA LYS A 211 10.57 6.74 4.81
C LYS A 211 10.81 7.16 3.37
N ASP A 212 11.77 6.54 2.70
CA ASP A 212 12.08 6.85 1.30
C ASP A 212 10.96 6.42 0.37
N LEU A 213 10.32 5.27 0.62
CA LEU A 213 9.17 4.82 -0.15
C LEU A 213 8.07 5.89 -0.15
N LEU A 214 7.65 6.35 1.02
CA LEU A 214 6.61 7.37 1.16
C LEU A 214 7.03 8.68 0.49
N LEU A 215 8.23 9.20 0.77
CA LEU A 215 8.71 10.45 0.20
C LEU A 215 8.89 10.41 -1.32
N ARG A 216 9.43 9.31 -1.87
CA ARG A 216 9.59 9.14 -3.32
C ARG A 216 8.24 9.00 -4.04
N ARG A 217 7.19 8.61 -3.34
CA ARG A 217 5.81 8.60 -3.82
C ARG A 217 5.06 9.92 -3.57
N GLY A 218 5.74 10.95 -3.09
CA GLY A 218 5.15 12.27 -2.83
C GLY A 218 4.30 12.34 -1.59
N VAL A 219 4.38 11.34 -0.71
CA VAL A 219 3.66 11.32 0.58
C VAL A 219 4.50 11.99 1.64
N THR A 220 3.96 13.01 2.30
CA THR A 220 4.53 13.58 3.52
C THR A 220 3.85 12.90 4.71
N PRO A 221 4.57 12.02 5.46
CA PRO A 221 3.93 11.27 6.53
C PRO A 221 3.54 12.15 7.71
N GLU A 222 2.31 12.00 8.21
CA GLU A 222 1.74 12.77 9.30
C GLU A 222 1.68 11.95 10.60
N ALA A 223 1.76 12.65 11.75
CA ALA A 223 1.65 12.04 13.07
C ALA A 223 0.29 11.33 13.24
N ALA A 224 0.29 10.21 13.97
CA ALA A 224 -0.89 9.40 14.29
C ALA A 224 -1.69 8.89 13.07
N THR A 225 -1.20 9.12 11.85
CA THR A 225 -1.76 8.60 10.60
C THR A 225 -1.15 7.23 10.27
N VAL A 226 -1.96 6.27 9.89
CA VAL A 226 -1.52 4.90 9.57
C VAL A 226 -1.29 4.74 8.07
N TYR A 227 -0.18 4.09 7.72
CA TYR A 227 0.27 3.84 6.35
C TYR A 227 0.49 2.35 6.13
N TYR A 228 -0.22 1.75 5.17
CA TYR A 228 -0.08 0.32 4.80
C TYR A 228 0.80 0.10 3.58
N SER A 229 0.86 1.08 2.69
CA SER A 229 1.61 1.03 1.43
C SER A 229 1.80 2.45 0.87
N ALA A 230 2.63 2.59 -0.17
CA ALA A 230 2.72 3.80 -0.96
C ALA A 230 2.64 3.45 -2.46
N LYS A 231 1.44 3.29 -2.98
CA LYS A 231 1.23 3.02 -4.41
C LYS A 231 1.72 4.18 -5.28
N ASN A 232 2.07 3.83 -6.54
CA ASN A 232 2.54 4.78 -7.54
C ASN A 232 1.44 5.81 -7.85
N ASN A 233 1.44 6.95 -7.20
CA ASN A 233 0.63 8.17 -7.39
C ASN A 233 0.63 9.06 -6.12
N GLY A 234 1.54 8.81 -5.17
CA GLY A 234 1.61 9.59 -3.93
C GLY A 234 0.46 9.31 -2.96
N ILE A 235 -0.20 8.14 -3.09
CA ILE A 235 -1.42 7.87 -2.37
C ILE A 235 -1.17 6.95 -1.21
N ASN A 236 -1.45 7.51 -0.11
CA ASN A 236 -1.53 6.85 1.14
C ASN A 236 -2.98 6.47 1.40
N LEU A 237 -3.21 5.23 1.78
CA LEU A 237 -4.50 4.85 2.33
C LEU A 237 -4.45 5.11 3.84
N PRO A 238 -5.07 6.19 4.36
CA PRO A 238 -5.13 6.39 5.80
C PRO A 238 -5.94 5.26 6.44
N ALA A 239 -5.48 4.78 7.58
CA ALA A 239 -6.18 3.73 8.34
C ALA A 239 -7.53 4.18 8.90
N ASP A 240 -7.78 5.46 8.92
CA ASP A 240 -9.06 6.06 9.32
C ASP A 240 -10.18 5.88 8.29
N ALA A 241 -9.86 5.35 7.08
CA ALA A 241 -10.88 4.79 6.20
C ALA A 241 -11.49 3.47 6.74
N VAL A 242 -10.80 2.80 7.67
CA VAL A 242 -11.36 1.71 8.48
C VAL A 242 -11.96 2.34 9.72
N GLY A 243 -13.26 2.62 9.68
CA GLY A 243 -13.98 3.29 10.77
C GLY A 243 -13.68 2.66 12.15
N GLU A 244 -13.51 3.51 13.16
CA GLU A 244 -13.25 3.16 14.57
C GLU A 244 -14.36 2.36 15.26
N GLN A 245 -15.40 1.92 14.55
CA GLN A 245 -16.45 1.12 15.15
C GLN A 245 -16.00 -0.33 15.23
N ALA A 246 -16.01 -0.84 16.46
CA ALA A 246 -15.80 -2.24 16.73
C ALA A 246 -16.76 -3.06 15.88
N PHE A 247 -16.22 -3.66 14.83
CA PHE A 247 -16.97 -4.54 13.97
C PHE A 247 -17.05 -5.91 14.66
N ASP A 248 -18.25 -6.46 14.72
CA ASP A 248 -18.46 -7.84 15.16
C ASP A 248 -18.18 -8.77 13.97
N GLU A 249 -16.92 -9.13 13.81
CA GLU A 249 -16.47 -10.03 12.73
C GLU A 249 -17.20 -11.38 12.78
N SER A 250 -17.72 -11.81 13.95
CA SER A 250 -18.43 -13.08 14.07
C SER A 250 -19.70 -13.13 13.23
N GLN A 251 -20.27 -11.99 12.86
CA GLN A 251 -21.52 -11.91 12.08
C GLN A 251 -21.32 -12.17 10.59
N ILE A 252 -20.09 -11.96 10.06
CA ILE A 252 -19.88 -12.08 8.62
C ILE A 252 -18.74 -13.06 8.24
N GLU A 253 -17.98 -13.57 9.18
CA GLU A 253 -16.89 -14.52 8.92
C GLU A 253 -17.30 -15.74 8.10
N THR A 254 -18.56 -16.16 8.24
CA THR A 254 -19.13 -17.27 7.46
C THR A 254 -19.62 -16.85 6.08
N HIS A 255 -19.64 -15.55 5.78
CA HIS A 255 -20.10 -15.06 4.47
C HIS A 255 -19.03 -15.33 3.41
N TRP A 256 -19.44 -15.86 2.26
CA TRP A 256 -18.54 -16.21 1.15
C TRP A 256 -17.64 -15.05 0.66
N GLY A 257 -18.10 -13.80 0.80
CA GLY A 257 -17.37 -12.60 0.41
C GLY A 257 -16.53 -11.98 1.53
N TYR A 258 -16.51 -12.58 2.73
CA TYR A 258 -15.81 -12.00 3.90
C TYR A 258 -14.35 -11.69 3.62
N ALA A 259 -13.59 -12.67 3.13
CA ALA A 259 -12.16 -12.49 2.88
C ALA A 259 -11.89 -11.35 1.87
N ALA A 260 -12.67 -11.25 0.81
CA ALA A 260 -12.52 -10.19 -0.18
C ALA A 260 -12.92 -8.82 0.40
N MET A 261 -14.01 -8.75 1.16
CA MET A 261 -14.43 -7.50 1.80
C MET A 261 -13.42 -7.05 2.86
N LYS A 262 -12.91 -7.98 3.66
CA LYS A 262 -11.85 -7.68 4.64
C LYS A 262 -10.62 -7.11 3.93
N THR A 263 -10.17 -7.74 2.86
CA THR A 263 -9.07 -7.24 2.05
C THR A 263 -9.36 -5.82 1.54
N CYS A 264 -10.54 -5.57 0.96
CA CYS A 264 -10.88 -4.24 0.46
C CYS A 264 -10.93 -3.17 1.57
N LEU A 265 -11.41 -3.53 2.76
CA LEU A 265 -11.43 -2.63 3.92
C LEU A 265 -10.01 -2.40 4.47
N ASP A 266 -9.21 -3.45 4.59
CA ASP A 266 -7.82 -3.38 5.05
C ASP A 266 -6.96 -2.50 4.12
N TYR A 267 -7.24 -2.54 2.80
CA TYR A 267 -6.58 -1.68 1.81
C TYR A 267 -7.27 -0.32 1.59
N GLY A 268 -8.39 -0.05 2.26
CA GLY A 268 -9.16 1.17 2.07
C GLY A 268 -9.77 1.33 0.68
N TRP A 269 -9.92 0.24 -0.10
CA TRP A 269 -10.60 0.26 -1.40
C TRP A 269 -12.10 0.40 -1.26
N MET A 270 -12.63 -0.08 -0.14
CA MET A 270 -14.02 0.09 0.27
C MET A 270 -14.08 0.68 1.68
N THR A 271 -15.21 1.27 2.04
CA THR A 271 -15.49 1.74 3.39
C THR A 271 -16.64 0.94 4.00
N LEU A 272 -16.75 0.93 5.33
CA LEU A 272 -17.98 0.52 5.98
C LEU A 272 -19.09 1.50 5.60
N THR A 273 -20.37 1.11 5.82
CA THR A 273 -21.48 2.05 5.67
C THR A 273 -21.39 3.17 6.69
N ASP A 274 -22.17 4.26 6.53
CA ASP A 274 -22.22 5.37 7.49
C ASP A 274 -22.61 4.91 8.91
N THR A 275 -23.27 3.74 9.01
CA THR A 275 -23.60 3.10 10.29
C THR A 275 -22.51 2.14 10.79
N GLY A 276 -21.38 2.05 10.11
CA GLY A 276 -20.25 1.19 10.48
C GLY A 276 -20.47 -0.30 10.21
N GLU A 277 -21.41 -0.65 9.33
CA GLU A 277 -21.76 -2.03 9.02
C GLU A 277 -21.15 -2.48 7.67
N TRP A 278 -20.85 -3.75 7.55
CA TRP A 278 -20.31 -4.34 6.31
C TRP A 278 -21.33 -4.47 5.20
N LYS A 279 -22.55 -4.85 5.55
CA LYS A 279 -23.69 -5.08 4.64
C LYS A 279 -23.32 -5.84 3.36
N PRO A 280 -22.78 -7.05 3.45
CA PRO A 280 -22.22 -7.76 2.29
C PRO A 280 -23.21 -7.97 1.15
N ASN A 281 -24.50 -8.06 1.47
CA ASN A 281 -25.59 -8.30 0.53
C ASN A 281 -26.30 -7.00 0.07
N ALA A 282 -25.90 -5.83 0.57
CA ALA A 282 -26.44 -4.57 0.09
C ALA A 282 -26.00 -4.30 -1.34
N PHE A 283 -26.89 -3.76 -2.17
CA PHE A 283 -26.58 -3.36 -3.53
C PHE A 283 -25.76 -2.07 -3.53
N VAL A 284 -24.75 -2.03 -4.37
CA VAL A 284 -23.87 -0.89 -4.55
C VAL A 284 -24.48 0.10 -5.53
N THR A 285 -24.36 1.40 -5.26
CA THR A 285 -24.78 2.48 -6.16
C THR A 285 -23.67 2.82 -7.17
N LEU A 286 -24.00 3.64 -8.17
CA LEU A 286 -23.02 4.15 -9.14
C LEU A 286 -21.95 5.00 -8.45
N ALA A 287 -22.36 5.84 -7.47
CA ALA A 287 -21.43 6.67 -6.71
C ALA A 287 -20.50 5.84 -5.83
N GLU A 288 -21.05 4.88 -5.07
CA GLU A 288 -20.24 3.99 -4.23
C GLU A 288 -19.21 3.23 -5.05
N PHE A 289 -19.57 2.65 -6.20
CA PHE A 289 -18.59 1.93 -7.03
C PHE A 289 -17.55 2.86 -7.67
N ALA A 290 -17.93 4.06 -8.11
CA ALA A 290 -16.98 5.03 -8.63
C ALA A 290 -15.97 5.45 -7.54
N ALA A 291 -16.45 5.63 -6.31
CA ALA A 291 -15.60 5.94 -5.15
C ALA A 291 -14.70 4.75 -4.76
N ASP A 292 -15.23 3.52 -4.75
CA ASP A 292 -14.45 2.32 -4.46
C ASP A 292 -13.35 2.11 -5.52
N LEU A 293 -13.66 2.31 -6.80
CA LEU A 293 -12.68 2.20 -7.88
C LEU A 293 -11.64 3.33 -7.83
N ALA A 294 -12.04 4.55 -7.45
CA ALA A 294 -11.12 5.65 -7.24
C ALA A 294 -10.17 5.36 -6.06
N ARG A 295 -10.68 4.85 -4.94
CA ARG A 295 -9.85 4.41 -3.81
C ARG A 295 -8.92 3.27 -4.20
N PHE A 296 -9.41 2.29 -4.97
CA PHE A 296 -8.58 1.23 -5.54
C PHE A 296 -7.47 1.77 -6.43
N ALA A 297 -7.77 2.78 -7.25
CA ALA A 297 -6.77 3.51 -8.04
C ALA A 297 -5.86 4.39 -7.17
N GLY A 298 -6.16 4.47 -5.88
CA GLY A 298 -5.39 5.18 -4.89
C GLY A 298 -5.72 6.69 -4.81
N ILE A 299 -6.86 7.15 -5.27
CA ILE A 299 -7.32 8.52 -5.11
C ILE A 299 -7.85 8.74 -3.69
N HIS A 300 -7.67 9.93 -3.15
CA HIS A 300 -8.10 10.32 -1.81
C HIS A 300 -8.93 11.62 -1.84
N THR A 301 -9.42 12.04 -0.68
CA THR A 301 -10.32 13.18 -0.50
C THR A 301 -9.75 14.55 -0.89
N LEU A 302 -8.46 14.64 -1.20
CA LEU A 302 -7.80 15.88 -1.64
C LEU A 302 -7.79 16.06 -3.17
N TYR A 303 -8.45 15.18 -3.93
CA TYR A 303 -8.57 15.39 -5.38
C TYR A 303 -9.35 16.68 -5.64
N PRO A 304 -8.85 17.59 -6.53
CA PRO A 304 -9.52 18.87 -6.79
C PRO A 304 -10.94 18.68 -7.33
N THR A 305 -11.89 19.42 -6.79
CA THR A 305 -13.27 19.48 -7.27
C THR A 305 -13.60 20.79 -7.98
N ASP A 306 -12.68 21.75 -7.97
CA ASP A 306 -12.77 23.04 -8.64
C ASP A 306 -12.66 22.90 -10.16
N GLY A 307 -13.77 22.92 -10.83
CA GLY A 307 -13.87 22.74 -12.28
C GLY A 307 -14.26 21.33 -12.73
N ALA A 308 -14.44 20.38 -11.83
CA ALA A 308 -14.78 18.99 -12.12
C ALA A 308 -16.28 18.72 -12.25
N SER A 309 -17.15 19.72 -12.19
CA SER A 309 -18.60 19.49 -12.31
C SER A 309 -18.99 19.14 -13.73
N CYS A 310 -18.91 17.89 -14.06
CA CYS A 310 -19.40 17.35 -15.33
C CYS A 310 -20.85 16.85 -15.22
N PHE A 311 -21.43 16.72 -14.03
CA PHE A 311 -22.78 16.20 -13.84
C PHE A 311 -23.66 17.14 -13.00
N SER A 312 -24.86 17.41 -13.51
CA SER A 312 -25.78 18.38 -12.89
C SER A 312 -26.41 17.93 -11.56
N ASP A 313 -26.28 16.65 -11.25
CA ASP A 313 -26.90 15.98 -10.09
C ASP A 313 -25.85 15.45 -9.08
N VAL A 314 -24.60 15.89 -9.18
CA VAL A 314 -23.53 15.57 -8.22
C VAL A 314 -23.28 16.76 -7.31
N ASP A 315 -23.37 16.56 -6.00
CA ASP A 315 -23.01 17.55 -4.99
C ASP A 315 -21.51 17.55 -4.76
N LEU A 316 -20.83 18.60 -5.21
CA LEU A 316 -19.37 18.75 -5.07
C LEU A 316 -18.92 19.04 -3.61
N THR A 317 -19.86 19.23 -2.69
CA THR A 317 -19.56 19.37 -1.25
C THR A 317 -19.66 18.06 -0.48
N ALA A 318 -20.17 17.00 -1.12
CA ALA A 318 -20.26 15.68 -0.53
C ALA A 318 -18.89 15.03 -0.30
N ALA A 319 -18.80 14.14 0.66
CA ALA A 319 -17.54 13.49 1.04
C ALA A 319 -16.92 12.62 -0.08
N ASP A 320 -17.74 12.12 -0.99
CA ASP A 320 -17.36 11.31 -2.13
C ASP A 320 -17.09 12.13 -3.43
N ALA A 321 -17.35 13.44 -3.40
CA ALA A 321 -17.14 14.34 -4.54
C ALA A 321 -15.73 14.24 -5.17
N PRO A 322 -14.63 14.18 -4.41
CA PRO A 322 -13.28 14.01 -4.97
C PRO A 322 -13.13 12.73 -5.80
N TYR A 323 -13.74 11.64 -5.39
CA TYR A 323 -13.70 10.36 -6.10
C TYR A 323 -14.51 10.39 -7.40
N LEU A 324 -15.68 11.03 -7.35
CA LEU A 324 -16.54 11.21 -8.52
C LEU A 324 -15.90 12.17 -9.55
N ALA A 325 -15.31 13.27 -9.06
CA ALA A 325 -14.54 14.20 -9.90
C ALA A 325 -13.42 13.47 -10.64
N TRP A 326 -12.60 12.70 -9.92
CA TRP A 326 -11.55 11.91 -10.55
C TRP A 326 -12.09 10.89 -11.54
N SER A 327 -13.18 10.19 -11.22
CA SER A 327 -13.76 9.18 -12.08
C SER A 327 -14.27 9.77 -13.40
N ALA A 328 -14.78 11.00 -13.35
CA ALA A 328 -15.20 11.76 -14.53
C ALA A 328 -14.00 12.28 -15.34
N ASP A 329 -13.04 12.96 -14.72
CA ASP A 329 -11.85 13.51 -15.37
C ASP A 329 -11.00 12.41 -16.02
N SER A 330 -10.98 11.23 -15.41
CA SER A 330 -10.27 10.08 -15.97
C SER A 330 -11.05 9.35 -17.07
N GLY A 331 -12.28 9.78 -17.40
CA GLY A 331 -13.12 9.17 -18.41
C GLY A 331 -13.67 7.79 -18.04
N ILE A 332 -13.54 7.37 -16.77
CA ILE A 332 -14.11 6.11 -16.27
C ILE A 332 -15.64 6.23 -16.23
N VAL A 333 -16.13 7.38 -15.77
CA VAL A 333 -17.54 7.73 -15.74
C VAL A 333 -17.81 8.83 -16.78
N THR A 334 -18.83 8.63 -17.61
CA THR A 334 -19.20 9.61 -18.66
C THR A 334 -20.61 10.19 -18.47
N GLY A 335 -21.34 9.73 -17.46
CA GLY A 335 -22.73 10.14 -17.22
C GLY A 335 -23.71 9.66 -18.30
N TYR A 336 -24.89 10.26 -18.26
CA TYR A 336 -25.98 10.03 -19.19
C TYR A 336 -26.10 11.21 -20.19
N ASP A 337 -26.77 11.00 -21.30
CA ASP A 337 -26.96 12.01 -22.37
C ASP A 337 -27.65 13.30 -21.88
N ASP A 338 -28.37 13.23 -20.76
CA ASP A 338 -29.04 14.37 -20.13
C ASP A 338 -28.11 15.19 -19.19
N GLY A 339 -26.82 14.84 -19.14
CA GLY A 339 -25.84 15.51 -18.29
C GLY A 339 -25.89 15.10 -16.81
N THR A 340 -26.59 14.03 -16.48
CA THR A 340 -26.66 13.48 -15.11
C THR A 340 -25.73 12.30 -14.93
N PHE A 341 -25.32 12.00 -13.70
CA PHE A 341 -24.60 10.79 -13.32
C PHE A 341 -25.50 9.75 -12.65
N ARG A 342 -26.51 10.21 -11.94
CA ARG A 342 -27.46 9.41 -11.14
C ARG A 342 -26.76 8.63 -10.03
N PRO A 343 -26.09 9.32 -9.10
CA PRO A 343 -25.22 8.74 -8.09
C PRO A 343 -25.90 7.62 -7.26
N GLU A 344 -27.16 7.81 -6.90
CA GLU A 344 -27.95 6.88 -6.07
C GLU A 344 -28.51 5.67 -6.83
N LYS A 345 -28.34 5.63 -8.16
CA LYS A 345 -28.85 4.50 -8.94
C LYS A 345 -27.97 3.27 -8.69
N THR A 346 -28.63 2.13 -8.43
CA THR A 346 -27.92 0.86 -8.23
C THR A 346 -27.15 0.45 -9.49
N LEU A 347 -25.91 0.04 -9.30
CA LEU A 347 -24.98 -0.41 -10.32
C LEU A 347 -25.41 -1.75 -10.93
N THR A 348 -25.41 -1.84 -12.26
CA THR A 348 -25.60 -3.11 -12.97
C THR A 348 -24.26 -3.75 -13.35
N ARG A 349 -24.27 -5.08 -13.61
CA ARG A 349 -23.06 -5.81 -13.99
C ARG A 349 -22.45 -5.31 -15.30
N GLU A 350 -23.24 -4.90 -16.29
CA GLU A 350 -22.72 -4.35 -17.53
C GLU A 350 -22.13 -2.94 -17.34
N GLN A 351 -22.72 -2.10 -16.46
CA GLN A 351 -22.15 -0.79 -16.13
C GLN A 351 -20.82 -0.93 -15.41
N MET A 352 -20.73 -1.80 -14.42
CA MET A 352 -19.47 -2.13 -13.75
C MET A 352 -18.40 -2.56 -14.75
N ALA A 353 -18.73 -3.48 -15.69
CA ALA A 353 -17.75 -3.98 -16.66
C ALA A 353 -17.22 -2.86 -17.56
N VAL A 354 -18.05 -1.90 -17.97
CA VAL A 354 -17.60 -0.73 -18.75
C VAL A 354 -16.67 0.17 -17.94
N MET A 355 -16.99 0.44 -16.68
CA MET A 355 -16.13 1.26 -15.82
C MET A 355 -14.78 0.59 -15.58
N LEU A 356 -14.76 -0.72 -15.33
CA LEU A 356 -13.52 -1.48 -15.18
C LEU A 356 -12.68 -1.54 -16.45
N ALA A 357 -13.30 -1.73 -17.61
CA ALA A 357 -12.61 -1.74 -18.89
C ALA A 357 -11.95 -0.38 -19.20
N ARG A 358 -12.63 0.73 -18.89
CA ARG A 358 -12.08 2.08 -19.03
C ARG A 358 -10.92 2.32 -18.07
N TYR A 359 -11.04 1.83 -16.85
CA TYR A 359 -9.93 1.86 -15.87
C TYR A 359 -8.73 1.05 -16.37
N ALA A 360 -8.93 -0.18 -16.85
CA ALA A 360 -7.88 -1.02 -17.41
C ALA A 360 -7.18 -0.33 -18.60
N ALA A 361 -7.94 0.25 -19.53
CA ALA A 361 -7.38 0.99 -20.65
C ALA A 361 -6.50 2.17 -20.20
N ARG A 362 -6.91 2.89 -19.16
CA ARG A 362 -6.15 4.00 -18.57
C ARG A 362 -4.82 3.53 -17.95
N THR A 363 -4.79 2.34 -17.37
CA THR A 363 -3.58 1.75 -16.77
C THR A 363 -2.70 1.01 -17.78
N GLY A 364 -3.07 1.05 -19.07
CA GLY A 364 -2.34 0.38 -20.15
C GLY A 364 -2.59 -1.13 -20.22
N VAL A 365 -3.52 -1.64 -19.43
CA VAL A 365 -3.90 -3.06 -19.45
C VAL A 365 -4.92 -3.29 -20.54
N THR A 366 -4.58 -4.16 -21.49
CA THR A 366 -5.47 -4.53 -22.61
C THR A 366 -5.69 -6.03 -22.61
N ALA A 367 -6.94 -6.43 -22.79
CA ALA A 367 -7.30 -7.82 -23.03
C ALA A 367 -8.51 -7.87 -23.97
N GLN A 368 -8.62 -8.97 -24.71
CA GLN A 368 -9.83 -9.27 -25.46
C GLN A 368 -10.31 -10.65 -25.07
N GLY A 369 -11.51 -10.72 -24.51
CA GLY A 369 -12.22 -11.96 -24.21
C GLY A 369 -13.34 -12.20 -25.20
N GLN A 370 -13.84 -13.43 -25.25
CA GLN A 370 -15.03 -13.77 -26.02
C GLN A 370 -16.26 -13.64 -25.11
N LEU A 371 -17.35 -13.14 -25.68
CA LEU A 371 -18.66 -13.11 -25.00
C LEU A 371 -19.33 -14.48 -25.08
N ALA A 372 -18.71 -15.49 -24.44
CA ALA A 372 -19.19 -16.87 -24.46
C ALA A 372 -20.31 -17.13 -23.39
N PHE A 373 -21.16 -16.13 -23.14
CA PHE A 373 -22.27 -16.27 -22.22
C PHE A 373 -23.56 -16.72 -22.93
N THR A 374 -24.35 -17.56 -22.28
CA THR A 374 -25.62 -18.08 -22.86
C THR A 374 -26.66 -16.97 -23.05
N ASP A 375 -26.50 -15.84 -22.37
CA ASP A 375 -27.34 -14.65 -22.47
C ASP A 375 -26.61 -13.44 -23.09
N ALA A 376 -25.54 -13.66 -23.86
CA ALA A 376 -24.75 -12.59 -24.49
C ALA A 376 -25.60 -11.61 -25.30
N ALA A 377 -26.66 -12.09 -25.94
CA ALA A 377 -27.61 -11.24 -26.68
C ALA A 377 -28.38 -10.21 -25.82
N LYS A 378 -28.35 -10.36 -24.49
CA LYS A 378 -28.96 -9.41 -23.54
C LYS A 378 -28.00 -8.31 -23.08
N ILE A 379 -26.70 -8.43 -23.40
CA ILE A 379 -25.71 -7.38 -23.12
C ILE A 379 -26.02 -6.21 -24.04
N SER A 380 -26.12 -5.01 -23.48
CA SER A 380 -26.33 -3.80 -24.24
C SER A 380 -25.18 -3.54 -25.20
N GLY A 381 -25.46 -3.07 -26.41
CA GLY A 381 -24.41 -2.83 -27.43
C GLY A 381 -23.29 -1.91 -26.95
N TRP A 382 -23.61 -0.90 -26.13
CA TRP A 382 -22.63 0.01 -25.52
C TRP A 382 -21.75 -0.67 -24.47
N ALA A 383 -22.14 -1.82 -23.92
CA ALA A 383 -21.41 -2.51 -22.89
C ALA A 383 -20.60 -3.72 -23.41
N ALA A 384 -20.84 -4.16 -24.63
CA ALA A 384 -20.29 -5.40 -25.18
C ALA A 384 -18.76 -5.44 -25.11
N ASP A 385 -18.07 -4.37 -25.53
CA ASP A 385 -16.61 -4.27 -25.49
C ASP A 385 -16.09 -4.29 -24.06
N GLY A 386 -16.75 -3.59 -23.13
CA GLY A 386 -16.36 -3.57 -21.72
C GLY A 386 -16.48 -4.94 -21.08
N VAL A 387 -17.55 -5.68 -21.37
CA VAL A 387 -17.74 -7.06 -20.88
C VAL A 387 -16.69 -8.00 -21.48
N ALA A 388 -16.35 -7.85 -22.78
CA ALA A 388 -15.30 -8.65 -23.42
C ALA A 388 -13.94 -8.41 -22.78
N VAL A 389 -13.56 -7.15 -22.53
CA VAL A 389 -12.31 -6.81 -21.82
C VAL A 389 -12.28 -7.45 -20.44
N CYS A 390 -13.33 -7.27 -19.61
CA CYS A 390 -13.38 -7.85 -18.28
C CYS A 390 -13.38 -9.38 -18.28
N THR A 391 -13.94 -10.02 -19.29
CA THR A 391 -13.88 -11.47 -19.47
C THR A 391 -12.44 -11.90 -19.80
N GLY A 392 -11.78 -11.20 -20.70
CA GLY A 392 -10.38 -11.47 -21.06
C GLY A 392 -9.40 -11.28 -19.91
N LEU A 393 -9.69 -10.35 -19.00
CA LEU A 393 -8.92 -10.13 -17.77
C LEU A 393 -9.28 -11.10 -16.62
N GLY A 394 -10.26 -12.00 -16.82
CA GLY A 394 -10.72 -12.90 -15.76
C GLY A 394 -11.51 -12.23 -14.63
N LEU A 395 -11.84 -10.94 -14.76
CA LEU A 395 -12.54 -10.17 -13.72
C LEU A 395 -14.01 -10.58 -13.59
N VAL A 396 -14.65 -11.00 -14.68
CA VAL A 396 -16.04 -11.45 -14.71
C VAL A 396 -16.14 -12.87 -15.27
N GLN A 397 -17.04 -13.64 -14.67
CA GLN A 397 -17.35 -15.00 -15.05
C GLN A 397 -18.87 -15.17 -15.13
N GLY A 398 -19.33 -16.14 -15.92
CA GLY A 398 -20.73 -16.53 -15.95
C GLY A 398 -21.18 -17.23 -14.65
N ASP A 399 -22.49 -17.23 -14.42
CA ASP A 399 -23.08 -18.06 -13.36
C ASP A 399 -22.97 -19.57 -13.71
N ALA A 400 -23.47 -20.45 -12.82
CA ALA A 400 -23.48 -21.89 -13.03
C ALA A 400 -24.21 -22.35 -14.32
N ARG A 401 -24.99 -21.47 -14.95
CA ARG A 401 -25.67 -21.70 -16.24
C ARG A 401 -24.97 -21.01 -17.40
N GLY A 402 -23.78 -20.47 -17.18
CA GLY A 402 -23.00 -19.74 -18.17
C GLY A 402 -23.58 -18.38 -18.56
N ARG A 403 -24.43 -17.74 -17.71
CA ARG A 403 -25.04 -16.44 -17.99
C ARG A 403 -24.21 -15.32 -17.38
N PHE A 404 -24.10 -14.19 -18.08
CA PHE A 404 -23.49 -12.95 -17.58
C PHE A 404 -24.44 -12.16 -16.67
N LEU A 405 -25.74 -12.14 -16.98
CA LEU A 405 -26.79 -11.40 -16.29
C LEU A 405 -26.53 -9.87 -16.29
N PRO A 406 -26.52 -9.20 -17.45
CA PRO A 406 -26.03 -7.82 -17.60
C PRO A 406 -26.80 -6.79 -16.74
N GLN A 407 -28.09 -6.97 -16.55
CA GLN A 407 -28.94 -6.06 -15.77
C GLN A 407 -29.02 -6.41 -14.27
N SER A 408 -28.33 -7.47 -13.82
CA SER A 408 -28.28 -7.80 -12.39
C SER A 408 -27.54 -6.73 -11.61
N ARG A 409 -28.09 -6.38 -10.46
CA ARG A 409 -27.45 -5.50 -9.48
C ARG A 409 -26.30 -6.24 -8.80
N LEU A 410 -25.30 -5.50 -8.37
CA LEU A 410 -24.12 -6.05 -7.68
C LEU A 410 -24.17 -5.71 -6.19
N THR A 411 -23.80 -6.68 -5.39
CA THR A 411 -23.65 -6.50 -3.95
C THR A 411 -22.24 -6.05 -3.58
N ARG A 412 -22.08 -5.48 -2.38
CA ARG A 412 -20.78 -5.06 -1.82
C ARG A 412 -19.77 -6.22 -1.83
N ALA A 413 -20.18 -7.42 -1.42
CA ALA A 413 -19.32 -8.61 -1.45
C ALA A 413 -18.87 -9.00 -2.86
N GLN A 414 -19.72 -8.82 -3.88
CA GLN A 414 -19.35 -9.08 -5.27
C GLN A 414 -18.35 -8.03 -5.80
N ILE A 415 -18.54 -6.76 -5.47
CA ILE A 415 -17.61 -5.68 -5.82
C ILE A 415 -16.24 -5.94 -5.16
N ALA A 416 -16.21 -6.26 -3.87
CA ALA A 416 -14.98 -6.59 -3.16
C ALA A 416 -14.21 -7.73 -3.85
N THR A 417 -14.91 -8.80 -4.24
CA THR A 417 -14.30 -9.93 -4.96
C THR A 417 -13.68 -9.51 -6.29
N ILE A 418 -14.30 -8.58 -7.00
CA ILE A 418 -13.80 -8.07 -8.29
C ILE A 418 -12.58 -7.19 -8.08
N LEU A 419 -12.60 -6.30 -7.09
CA LEU A 419 -11.44 -5.44 -6.76
C LEU A 419 -10.23 -6.27 -6.35
N VAL A 420 -10.42 -7.33 -5.53
CA VAL A 420 -9.34 -8.26 -5.18
C VAL A 420 -8.78 -8.97 -6.41
N ARG A 421 -9.62 -9.42 -7.35
CA ARG A 421 -9.15 -10.01 -8.61
C ARG A 421 -8.39 -9.02 -9.50
N MET A 422 -8.72 -7.74 -9.42
CA MET A 422 -7.98 -6.70 -10.15
C MET A 422 -6.61 -6.40 -9.56
N ALA A 423 -6.45 -6.67 -8.27
CA ALA A 423 -5.18 -6.46 -7.58
C ALA A 423 -4.16 -7.58 -7.86
N GLY A 424 -4.60 -8.70 -8.45
CA GLY A 424 -3.76 -9.86 -8.79
C GLY A 424 -4.04 -11.00 -7.88
#